data_c9d1f6fe6637df6721ded1f4d15f58bc
#
_entry.id   c9d1f6fe6637df6721ded1f4d15f58bc
#
_cell.length_a   1.000
_cell.length_b   1.000
_cell.length_c   1.000
_cell.angle_alpha   90.00
_cell.angle_beta   90.00
_cell.angle_gamma   90.00
#
_symmetry.space_group_name_H-M   'P 1'
#
loop_
_entity.id
_entity.type
_entity.pdbx_description
1 polymer ?
#
loop_
_entity_poly.entity_id
_entity_poly.type
_entity_poly.pdbx_seq_one_letter_code
_entity_poly.pdbx_strand_id
1 'polypeptide(L)'
;MGGKAAMVLDKLYQGFISKLVIVDIAPVTYAPNFENYLKTLSSLDLGRFNTRSEIDTKLSEYFEEVSFRSFLMQNLKMDEKKSFYWRVNLTSLIRNSVAISEFPVINGVSNTEALFLYGELSEYGVMDHKDTIKESFPLSEFAPVAKAGHWVHVEKPQKFLEIVSKFLKSD
;
A
#
# COMPACT_ATOMS: atom_id res chain seq x y z
N MET A 1 4.11 -0.80 -1.16
CA MET A 1 5.03 -1.14 -2.27
C MET A 1 5.18 0.01 -3.26
N GLY A 2 4.11 0.54 -3.89
CA GLY A 2 4.21 1.61 -4.89
C GLY A 2 4.97 2.86 -4.44
N GLY A 3 4.71 3.37 -3.23
CA GLY A 3 5.43 4.52 -2.68
C GLY A 3 6.93 4.27 -2.53
N LYS A 4 7.34 3.06 -2.11
CA LYS A 4 8.75 2.69 -2.06
C LYS A 4 9.40 2.69 -3.45
N ALA A 5 8.72 2.09 -4.44
CA ALA A 5 9.21 2.10 -5.82
C ALA A 5 9.34 3.52 -6.38
N ALA A 6 8.39 4.41 -6.09
CA ALA A 6 8.45 5.80 -6.51
C ALA A 6 9.62 6.57 -5.87
N MET A 7 9.85 6.38 -4.56
CA MET A 7 11.00 6.96 -3.86
C MET A 7 12.34 6.45 -4.40
N VAL A 8 12.43 5.15 -4.71
CA VAL A 8 13.63 4.55 -5.33
C VAL A 8 13.87 5.13 -6.72
N LEU A 9 12.83 5.21 -7.55
CA LEU A 9 12.91 5.76 -8.90
C LEU A 9 13.42 7.20 -8.87
N ASP A 10 12.88 8.03 -8.00
CA ASP A 10 13.25 9.43 -7.87
C ASP A 10 14.72 9.60 -7.46
N LYS A 11 15.20 8.81 -6.50
CA LYS A 11 16.61 8.86 -6.07
C LYS A 11 17.58 8.37 -7.15
N LEU A 12 17.18 7.39 -7.97
CA LEU A 12 18.03 6.86 -9.06
C LEU A 12 18.05 7.76 -10.31
N TYR A 13 16.95 8.47 -10.57
CA TYR A 13 16.77 9.28 -11.78
C TYR A 13 16.37 10.71 -11.41
N GLN A 14 17.28 11.40 -10.73
CA GLN A 14 17.06 12.78 -10.28
C GLN A 14 16.69 13.71 -11.43
N GLY A 15 15.70 14.56 -11.19
CA GLY A 15 15.15 15.47 -12.20
C GLY A 15 14.16 14.85 -13.19
N PHE A 16 13.90 13.54 -13.09
CA PHE A 16 12.89 12.88 -13.91
C PHE A 16 11.47 13.11 -13.38
N ILE A 17 11.33 13.22 -12.05
CA ILE A 17 10.07 13.48 -11.36
C ILE A 17 10.03 14.93 -10.92
N SER A 18 8.99 15.68 -11.29
CA SER A 18 8.79 17.06 -10.89
C SER A 18 8.26 17.21 -9.46
N LYS A 19 7.29 16.37 -9.09
CA LYS A 19 6.67 16.32 -7.76
C LYS A 19 6.36 14.89 -7.38
N LEU A 20 6.53 14.54 -6.10
CA LEU A 20 6.34 13.20 -5.58
C LEU A 20 5.25 13.18 -4.50
N VAL A 21 4.23 12.35 -4.65
CA VAL A 21 3.21 12.13 -3.61
C VAL A 21 3.34 10.71 -3.09
N ILE A 22 3.70 10.59 -1.83
CA ILE A 22 3.83 9.32 -1.12
C ILE A 22 2.67 9.19 -0.13
N VAL A 23 1.89 8.12 -0.27
CA VAL A 23 0.72 7.88 0.57
C VAL A 23 1.05 6.79 1.58
N ASP A 24 1.07 7.17 2.83
CA ASP A 24 1.10 6.34 4.03
C ASP A 24 2.19 5.27 4.08
N ILE A 25 3.42 5.65 3.70
CA ILE A 25 4.61 4.81 3.76
C ILE A 25 5.88 5.67 3.90
N ALA A 26 6.89 5.17 4.59
CA ALA A 26 8.21 5.81 4.72
C ALA A 26 9.32 5.01 4.01
N PRO A 27 10.50 5.62 3.75
CA PRO A 27 11.65 4.97 3.13
C PRO A 27 12.41 4.07 4.12
N VAL A 28 11.69 3.14 4.76
CA VAL A 28 12.23 2.21 5.77
C VAL A 28 11.75 0.79 5.50
N THR A 29 12.43 -0.18 6.10
CA THR A 29 11.98 -1.58 6.12
C THR A 29 10.87 -1.74 7.15
N TYR A 30 9.76 -2.33 6.73
CA TYR A 30 8.64 -2.69 7.60
C TYR A 30 8.60 -4.20 7.82
N ALA A 31 7.98 -4.63 8.93
CA ALA A 31 7.66 -6.05 9.09
C ALA A 31 6.67 -6.49 7.98
N PRO A 32 6.78 -7.72 7.44
CA PRO A 32 5.89 -8.21 6.37
C PRO A 32 4.51 -8.63 6.90
N ASN A 33 3.77 -7.70 7.51
CA ASN A 33 2.48 -7.95 8.18
C ASN A 33 1.41 -8.54 7.26
N PHE A 34 1.52 -8.33 5.94
CA PHE A 34 0.58 -8.86 4.96
C PHE A 34 0.76 -10.36 4.63
N GLU A 35 1.85 -10.98 5.06
CA GLU A 35 2.16 -12.38 4.74
C GLU A 35 1.10 -13.35 5.27
N ASN A 36 0.58 -13.11 6.47
CA ASN A 36 -0.49 -13.92 7.06
C ASN A 36 -1.77 -13.87 6.21
N TYR A 37 -2.12 -12.70 5.67
CA TYR A 37 -3.27 -12.56 4.77
C TYR A 37 -3.09 -13.40 3.50
N LEU A 38 -1.89 -13.34 2.90
CA LEU A 38 -1.58 -14.13 1.70
C LEU A 38 -1.60 -15.64 1.97
N LYS A 39 -1.08 -16.09 3.12
CA LYS A 39 -1.12 -17.49 3.55
C LYS A 39 -2.56 -17.97 3.74
N THR A 40 -3.41 -17.17 4.38
CA THR A 40 -4.84 -17.46 4.52
C THR A 40 -5.50 -17.63 3.16
N LEU A 41 -5.32 -16.68 2.23
CA LEU A 41 -5.88 -16.80 0.89
C LEU A 41 -5.36 -18.04 0.14
N SER A 42 -4.07 -18.35 0.28
CA SER A 42 -3.44 -19.50 -0.38
C SER A 42 -3.91 -20.85 0.17
N SER A 43 -4.35 -20.89 1.42
CA SER A 43 -4.83 -22.11 2.08
C SER A 43 -6.28 -22.46 1.72
N LEU A 44 -7.03 -21.55 1.10
CA LEU A 44 -8.42 -21.81 0.72
C LEU A 44 -8.49 -22.74 -0.48
N ASP A 45 -9.12 -23.89 -0.31
CA ASP A 45 -9.51 -24.79 -1.41
C ASP A 45 -10.71 -24.21 -2.16
N LEU A 46 -10.44 -23.35 -3.15
CA LEU A 46 -11.46 -22.67 -3.92
C LEU A 46 -12.37 -23.61 -4.71
N GLY A 47 -11.95 -24.86 -4.97
CA GLY A 47 -12.75 -25.88 -5.65
C GLY A 47 -13.96 -26.36 -4.87
N ARG A 48 -14.05 -26.03 -3.57
CA ARG A 48 -15.20 -26.40 -2.71
C ARG A 48 -16.35 -25.41 -2.77
N PHE A 49 -16.16 -24.26 -3.42
CA PHE A 49 -17.16 -23.18 -3.43
C PHE A 49 -17.80 -23.03 -4.80
N ASN A 50 -19.13 -22.83 -4.81
CA ASN A 50 -19.90 -22.63 -6.02
C ASN A 50 -20.19 -21.15 -6.29
N THR A 51 -20.12 -20.30 -5.27
CA THR A 51 -20.45 -18.87 -5.35
C THR A 51 -19.39 -17.99 -4.69
N ARG A 52 -19.30 -16.74 -5.15
CA ARG A 52 -18.46 -15.72 -4.50
C ARG A 52 -18.90 -15.45 -3.05
N SER A 53 -20.20 -15.52 -2.79
CA SER A 53 -20.76 -15.31 -1.45
C SER A 53 -20.28 -16.36 -0.46
N GLU A 54 -20.20 -17.63 -0.86
CA GLU A 54 -19.66 -18.70 -0.01
C GLU A 54 -18.18 -18.43 0.34
N ILE A 55 -17.40 -17.94 -0.62
CA ILE A 55 -15.99 -17.60 -0.38
C ILE A 55 -15.87 -16.38 0.55
N ASP A 56 -16.72 -15.34 0.38
CA ASP A 56 -16.74 -14.18 1.28
C ASP A 56 -17.15 -14.58 2.70
N THR A 57 -18.16 -15.46 2.83
CA THR A 57 -18.56 -16.03 4.12
C THR A 57 -17.39 -16.79 4.77
N LYS A 58 -16.64 -17.59 4.00
CA LYS A 58 -15.47 -18.28 4.52
C LYS A 58 -14.35 -17.32 4.93
N LEU A 59 -14.13 -16.27 4.15
CA LEU A 59 -13.15 -15.23 4.49
C LEU A 59 -13.54 -14.43 5.73
N SER A 60 -14.83 -14.32 6.06
CA SER A 60 -15.28 -13.60 7.26
C SER A 60 -14.86 -14.27 8.58
N GLU A 61 -14.51 -15.57 8.54
CA GLU A 61 -13.94 -16.27 9.69
C GLU A 61 -12.52 -15.80 10.04
N TYR A 62 -11.82 -15.17 9.08
CA TYR A 62 -10.44 -14.70 9.23
C TYR A 62 -10.31 -13.17 9.22
N PHE A 63 -11.23 -12.50 8.53
CA PHE A 63 -11.20 -11.04 8.31
C PHE A 63 -12.56 -10.45 8.61
N GLU A 64 -12.70 -9.79 9.75
CA GLU A 64 -13.99 -9.23 10.20
C GLU A 64 -14.44 -8.05 9.33
N GLU A 65 -13.51 -7.23 8.84
CA GLU A 65 -13.81 -6.00 8.13
C GLU A 65 -14.30 -6.27 6.70
N VAL A 66 -15.51 -5.85 6.38
CA VAL A 66 -16.17 -6.05 5.08
C VAL A 66 -15.42 -5.36 3.95
N SER A 67 -14.90 -4.15 4.17
CA SER A 67 -14.17 -3.39 3.14
C SER A 67 -12.87 -4.10 2.76
N PHE A 68 -12.17 -4.66 3.73
CA PHE A 68 -10.95 -5.44 3.50
C PHE A 68 -11.24 -6.73 2.73
N ARG A 69 -12.27 -7.49 3.11
CA ARG A 69 -12.69 -8.68 2.34
C ARG A 69 -13.08 -8.33 0.92
N SER A 70 -13.83 -7.24 0.73
CA SER A 70 -14.23 -6.75 -0.60
C SER A 70 -13.01 -6.43 -1.46
N PHE A 71 -11.97 -5.83 -0.89
CA PHE A 71 -10.70 -5.60 -1.56
C PHE A 71 -9.99 -6.90 -1.96
N LEU A 72 -9.88 -7.87 -1.07
CA LEU A 72 -9.31 -9.19 -1.37
C LEU A 72 -10.07 -9.89 -2.50
N MET A 73 -11.40 -9.85 -2.43
CA MET A 73 -12.31 -10.47 -3.39
C MET A 73 -12.24 -9.87 -4.81
N GLN A 74 -11.67 -8.67 -5.01
CA GLN A 74 -11.42 -8.12 -6.35
C GLN A 74 -10.43 -8.98 -7.15
N ASN A 75 -9.58 -9.72 -6.46
CA ASN A 75 -8.61 -10.62 -7.04
C ASN A 75 -9.15 -12.04 -7.29
N LEU A 76 -10.35 -12.34 -6.82
CA LEU A 76 -11.02 -13.61 -7.12
C LEU A 76 -11.61 -13.55 -8.53
N LYS A 77 -11.23 -14.49 -9.35
CA LYS A 77 -11.71 -14.66 -10.74
C LYS A 77 -12.31 -16.05 -10.92
N MET A 78 -13.06 -16.20 -11.98
CA MET A 78 -13.61 -17.49 -12.43
C MET A 78 -13.09 -17.77 -13.83
N ASP A 79 -12.67 -18.99 -14.07
CA ASP A 79 -12.22 -19.46 -15.40
C ASP A 79 -13.40 -19.92 -16.28
N GLU A 80 -13.10 -20.35 -17.50
CA GLU A 80 -14.08 -20.84 -18.47
C GLU A 80 -14.79 -22.13 -17.98
N LYS A 81 -14.15 -22.91 -17.08
CA LYS A 81 -14.69 -24.12 -16.47
C LYS A 81 -15.52 -23.84 -15.22
N LYS A 82 -15.77 -22.56 -14.93
CA LYS A 82 -16.46 -22.09 -13.71
C LYS A 82 -15.73 -22.39 -12.40
N SER A 83 -14.40 -22.56 -12.46
CA SER A 83 -13.57 -22.73 -11.27
C SER A 83 -13.04 -21.39 -10.79
N PHE A 84 -13.10 -21.14 -9.49
CA PHE A 84 -12.54 -19.93 -8.89
C PHE A 84 -11.02 -20.04 -8.77
N TYR A 85 -10.34 -18.91 -8.96
CA TYR A 85 -8.90 -18.78 -8.73
C TYR A 85 -8.52 -17.36 -8.32
N TRP A 86 -7.39 -17.23 -7.62
CA TRP A 86 -6.81 -15.93 -7.32
C TRP A 86 -6.00 -15.42 -8.50
N ARG A 87 -6.34 -14.24 -9.02
CA ARG A 87 -5.61 -13.60 -10.13
C ARG A 87 -4.15 -13.28 -9.77
N VAL A 88 -3.91 -12.89 -8.50
CA VAL A 88 -2.58 -12.60 -8.00
C VAL A 88 -1.79 -13.88 -7.75
N ASN A 89 -0.49 -13.84 -8.02
CA ASN A 89 0.40 -14.96 -7.72
C ASN A 89 0.77 -14.97 -6.23
N LEU A 90 -0.10 -15.60 -5.41
CA LEU A 90 0.06 -15.67 -3.96
C LEU A 90 1.39 -16.33 -3.56
N THR A 91 1.79 -17.40 -4.25
CA THR A 91 3.06 -18.11 -3.98
C THR A 91 4.27 -17.19 -4.14
N SER A 92 4.31 -16.41 -5.22
CA SER A 92 5.39 -15.44 -5.45
C SER A 92 5.36 -14.30 -4.43
N LEU A 93 4.17 -13.80 -4.06
CA LEU A 93 4.05 -12.74 -3.06
C LEU A 93 4.51 -13.21 -1.67
N ILE A 94 4.13 -14.43 -1.26
CA ILE A 94 4.57 -15.02 0.01
C ILE A 94 6.10 -15.20 0.02
N ARG A 95 6.65 -15.78 -1.05
CA ARG A 95 8.09 -16.02 -1.16
C ARG A 95 8.92 -14.73 -1.08
N ASN A 96 8.39 -13.63 -1.60
CA ASN A 96 9.08 -12.35 -1.67
C ASN A 96 8.55 -11.32 -0.65
N SER A 97 7.79 -11.74 0.37
CA SER A 97 7.15 -10.83 1.34
C SER A 97 8.17 -9.94 2.05
N VAL A 98 9.32 -10.50 2.44
CA VAL A 98 10.43 -9.76 3.06
C VAL A 98 10.97 -8.71 2.09
N ALA A 99 11.36 -9.11 0.88
CA ALA A 99 11.92 -8.19 -0.12
C ALA A 99 10.94 -7.05 -0.50
N ILE A 100 9.64 -7.34 -0.53
CA ILE A 100 8.60 -6.32 -0.76
C ILE A 100 8.51 -5.34 0.42
N SER A 101 8.80 -5.80 1.63
CA SER A 101 8.74 -5.00 2.87
C SER A 101 10.02 -4.20 3.13
N GLU A 102 11.13 -4.57 2.52
CA GLU A 102 12.41 -3.86 2.63
C GLU A 102 12.37 -2.52 1.89
N PHE A 103 13.25 -1.61 2.33
CA PHE A 103 13.64 -0.43 1.58
C PHE A 103 15.13 -0.52 1.27
N PRO A 104 15.53 -0.46 -0.01
CA PRO A 104 16.93 -0.61 -0.38
C PRO A 104 17.76 0.59 0.09
N VAL A 105 19.01 0.33 0.47
CA VAL A 105 19.96 1.40 0.77
C VAL A 105 20.34 2.07 -0.54
N ILE A 106 19.88 3.31 -0.74
CA ILE A 106 20.21 4.15 -1.90
C ILE A 106 20.86 5.42 -1.40
N ASN A 107 22.11 5.62 -1.76
CA ASN A 107 22.86 6.82 -1.42
C ASN A 107 22.29 8.05 -2.14
N GLY A 108 22.55 9.22 -1.57
CA GLY A 108 22.12 10.50 -2.12
C GLY A 108 20.80 11.00 -1.55
N VAL A 109 20.54 12.25 -1.84
CA VAL A 109 19.39 13.04 -1.38
C VAL A 109 18.55 13.40 -2.60
N SER A 110 17.24 13.28 -2.50
CA SER A 110 16.33 13.76 -3.53
C SER A 110 16.05 15.26 -3.33
N ASN A 111 16.18 16.04 -4.39
CA ASN A 111 15.77 17.46 -4.43
C ASN A 111 14.36 17.65 -5.00
N THR A 112 13.60 16.59 -5.18
CA THR A 112 12.21 16.63 -5.64
C THR A 112 11.30 17.08 -4.50
N GLU A 113 10.39 18.01 -4.78
CA GLU A 113 9.31 18.32 -3.84
C GLU A 113 8.48 17.09 -3.58
N ALA A 114 8.36 16.69 -2.32
CA ALA A 114 7.69 15.45 -1.93
C ALA A 114 6.62 15.70 -0.87
N LEU A 115 5.42 15.20 -1.11
CA LEU A 115 4.34 15.19 -0.12
C LEU A 115 4.22 13.79 0.49
N PHE A 116 4.41 13.69 1.79
CA PHE A 116 4.09 12.50 2.58
C PHE A 116 2.73 12.68 3.24
N LEU A 117 1.69 12.12 2.61
CA LEU A 117 0.32 12.15 3.08
C LEU A 117 0.02 10.84 3.83
N TYR A 118 -0.49 10.91 5.07
CA TYR A 118 -0.67 9.73 5.91
C TYR A 118 -1.93 9.81 6.78
N GLY A 119 -2.46 8.63 7.15
CA GLY A 119 -3.55 8.52 8.12
C GLY A 119 -3.04 8.58 9.55
N GLU A 120 -3.68 9.39 10.41
CA GLU A 120 -3.28 9.51 11.82
C GLU A 120 -3.47 8.21 12.61
N LEU A 121 -4.33 7.30 12.14
CA LEU A 121 -4.58 6.01 12.76
C LEU A 121 -3.84 4.86 12.06
N SER A 122 -2.95 5.19 11.12
CA SER A 122 -2.21 4.17 10.37
C SER A 122 -1.08 3.58 11.21
N GLU A 123 -0.97 2.26 11.18
CA GLU A 123 0.13 1.51 11.81
C GLU A 123 1.48 1.69 11.10
N TYR A 124 1.50 2.33 9.92
CA TYR A 124 2.76 2.61 9.20
C TYR A 124 3.60 3.71 9.81
N GLY A 125 3.06 4.50 10.75
CA GLY A 125 3.79 5.44 11.58
C GLY A 125 4.70 6.39 10.80
N VAL A 126 4.21 7.02 9.73
CA VAL A 126 5.04 7.86 8.84
C VAL A 126 5.80 8.92 9.61
N MET A 127 5.17 9.51 10.64
CA MET A 127 5.80 10.56 11.46
C MET A 127 6.89 10.04 12.39
N ASP A 128 6.89 8.77 12.75
CA ASP A 128 7.96 8.15 13.55
C ASP A 128 9.26 8.08 12.76
N HIS A 129 9.16 8.19 11.43
CA HIS A 129 10.28 8.17 10.49
C HIS A 129 10.58 9.54 9.85
N LYS A 130 10.08 10.63 10.46
CA LYS A 130 10.20 11.98 9.90
C LYS A 130 11.65 12.38 9.61
N ASP A 131 12.57 12.09 10.52
CA ASP A 131 13.97 12.45 10.37
C ASP A 131 14.61 11.66 9.21
N THR A 132 14.38 10.36 9.12
CA THR A 132 14.83 9.52 8.00
C THR A 132 14.27 10.00 6.66
N ILE A 133 12.99 10.44 6.65
CA ILE A 133 12.40 11.03 5.45
C ILE A 133 13.10 12.33 5.09
N LYS A 134 13.32 13.23 6.06
CA LYS A 134 13.99 14.51 5.83
C LYS A 134 15.46 14.37 5.40
N GLU A 135 16.17 13.36 5.87
CA GLU A 135 17.52 13.03 5.42
C GLU A 135 17.55 12.64 3.93
N SER A 136 16.55 11.91 3.47
CA SER A 136 16.46 11.44 2.08
C SER A 136 15.74 12.39 1.14
N PHE A 137 14.75 13.13 1.65
CA PHE A 137 13.85 14.04 0.94
C PHE A 137 13.73 15.35 1.72
N PRO A 138 14.74 16.24 1.72
CA PRO A 138 14.75 17.48 2.53
C PRO A 138 13.61 18.43 2.18
N LEU A 139 13.12 18.42 0.93
CA LEU A 139 11.99 19.22 0.46
C LEU A 139 10.64 18.54 0.72
N SER A 140 10.59 17.56 1.63
CA SER A 140 9.34 16.87 1.96
C SER A 140 8.40 17.73 2.81
N GLU A 141 7.11 17.70 2.47
CA GLU A 141 6.01 18.18 3.29
C GLU A 141 5.24 17.01 3.89
N PHE A 142 4.58 17.23 5.02
CA PHE A 142 3.82 16.20 5.74
C PHE A 142 2.36 16.63 5.88
N ALA A 143 1.44 15.77 5.47
CA ALA A 143 0.01 16.03 5.54
C ALA A 143 -0.74 14.91 6.28
N PRO A 144 -1.05 15.11 7.58
CA PRO A 144 -1.89 14.19 8.33
C PRO A 144 -3.34 14.25 7.85
N VAL A 145 -4.00 13.08 7.80
CA VAL A 145 -5.43 12.99 7.58
C VAL A 145 -6.09 12.41 8.82
N ALA A 146 -6.83 13.26 9.51
CA ALA A 146 -7.48 12.91 10.77
C ALA A 146 -8.47 11.75 10.62
N LYS A 147 -8.44 10.83 11.59
CA LYS A 147 -9.33 9.65 11.64
C LYS A 147 -9.28 8.79 10.37
N ALA A 148 -8.13 8.70 9.71
CA ALA A 148 -7.88 7.79 8.61
C ALA A 148 -6.81 6.77 9.01
N GLY A 149 -6.98 5.54 8.57
CA GLY A 149 -5.98 4.48 8.59
C GLY A 149 -5.11 4.47 7.33
N HIS A 150 -4.63 3.30 6.95
CA HIS A 150 -3.75 3.13 5.78
C HIS A 150 -4.42 3.51 4.45
N TRP A 151 -5.71 3.29 4.30
CA TRP A 151 -6.43 3.56 3.06
C TRP A 151 -7.01 4.97 2.99
N VAL A 152 -6.16 5.95 3.18
CA VAL A 152 -6.53 7.37 3.26
C VAL A 152 -7.45 7.82 2.11
N HIS A 153 -7.15 7.40 0.88
CA HIS A 153 -7.91 7.74 -0.31
C HIS A 153 -9.30 7.07 -0.37
N VAL A 154 -9.51 5.97 0.35
CA VAL A 154 -10.80 5.27 0.47
C VAL A 154 -11.59 5.82 1.65
N GLU A 155 -10.93 6.00 2.79
CA GLU A 155 -11.58 6.42 4.03
C GLU A 155 -11.93 7.91 4.05
N LYS A 156 -11.11 8.75 3.40
CA LYS A 156 -11.26 10.22 3.37
C LYS A 156 -11.03 10.79 1.96
N PRO A 157 -11.81 10.37 0.94
CA PRO A 157 -11.53 10.69 -0.47
C PRO A 157 -11.52 12.19 -0.76
N GLN A 158 -12.43 12.97 -0.19
CA GLN A 158 -12.48 14.42 -0.42
C GLN A 158 -11.25 15.12 0.15
N LYS A 159 -10.84 14.76 1.39
CA LYS A 159 -9.66 15.33 2.02
C LYS A 159 -8.37 14.94 1.31
N PHE A 160 -8.30 13.70 0.86
CA PHE A 160 -7.19 13.23 0.03
C PHE A 160 -7.05 14.06 -1.24
N LEU A 161 -8.15 14.23 -2.00
CA LEU A 161 -8.15 15.02 -3.24
C LEU A 161 -7.80 16.49 -3.00
N GLU A 162 -8.32 17.11 -1.94
CA GLU A 162 -8.00 18.48 -1.56
C GLU A 162 -6.50 18.68 -1.36
N ILE A 163 -5.89 17.83 -0.53
CA ILE A 163 -4.46 17.94 -0.18
C ILE A 163 -3.58 17.68 -1.40
N VAL A 164 -3.82 16.60 -2.12
CA VAL A 164 -3.02 16.23 -3.31
C VAL A 164 -3.16 17.29 -4.40
N SER A 165 -4.39 17.78 -4.67
CA SER A 165 -4.62 18.80 -5.69
C SER A 165 -3.97 20.14 -5.33
N LYS A 166 -3.94 20.51 -4.05
CA LYS A 166 -3.25 21.71 -3.58
C LYS A 166 -1.75 21.58 -3.81
N PHE A 167 -1.14 20.48 -3.40
CA PHE A 167 0.29 20.23 -3.57
C PHE A 167 0.71 20.19 -5.05
N LEU A 168 -0.05 19.54 -5.90
CA LEU A 168 0.29 19.44 -7.33
C LEU A 168 0.14 20.77 -8.09
N LYS A 169 -0.66 21.73 -7.57
CA LYS A 169 -0.89 23.04 -8.17
C LYS A 169 -0.02 24.16 -7.56
N SER A 170 0.71 23.91 -6.47
CA SER A 170 1.70 24.87 -5.97
C SER A 170 2.82 25.02 -6.99
N ASP A 171 3.21 26.26 -7.26
CA ASP A 171 4.34 26.60 -8.15
C ASP A 171 5.67 26.25 -7.48
#